data_002b06cee157e9fc96db8e61c5d529cf
#
_entry.id   002b06cee157e9fc96db8e61c5d529cf
#
_cell.length_a   1.000
_cell.length_b   1.000
_cell.length_c   1.000
_cell.angle_alpha   90.00
_cell.angle_beta   90.00
_cell.angle_gamma   90.00
#
_symmetry.space_group_name_H-M   'P 1'
#
loop_
_entity.id
_entity.type
_entity.pdbx_description
1 polymer ?
#
loop_
_entity_poly.entity_id
_entity_poly.type
_entity_poly.pdbx_seq_one_letter_code
_entity_poly.pdbx_strand_id
1 'polypeptide(L)'
;VWDFLLAGLLVLFHHPWLALWSLGTLAVTDAVGIFLKHSVKRKRPLSMRTYRDGYSFPSGHVLSATIMSLMLWQIFGHIMGIWLLITLIIAWGLVVVSRLNMRAHYPSDVLGATTLALFCFTIAQQLLGLAF
;
A
#
# COMPACT_ATOMS: atom_id res chain seq x y z
N VAL A 1 2.21 -9.71 6.85
CA VAL A 1 1.80 -9.84 8.26
C VAL A 1 0.62 -8.92 8.57
N TRP A 2 0.73 -7.63 8.26
CA TRP A 2 -0.33 -6.65 8.53
C TRP A 2 -1.64 -6.97 7.81
N ASP A 3 -1.54 -7.55 6.61
CA ASP A 3 -2.69 -7.93 5.80
C ASP A 3 -3.52 -9.00 6.51
N PHE A 4 -2.84 -9.98 7.09
CA PHE A 4 -3.49 -11.06 7.83
C PHE A 4 -4.08 -10.57 9.15
N LEU A 5 -3.42 -9.59 9.79
CA LEU A 5 -3.97 -8.97 11.00
C LEU A 5 -5.25 -8.21 10.69
N LEU A 6 -5.27 -7.45 9.62
CA LEU A 6 -6.46 -6.73 9.19
C LEU A 6 -7.58 -7.70 8.86
N ALA A 7 -7.28 -8.74 8.08
CA ALA A 7 -8.27 -9.77 7.74
C ALA A 7 -8.82 -10.46 8.98
N GLY A 8 -7.95 -10.79 9.93
CA GLY A 8 -8.34 -11.41 11.19
C GLY A 8 -9.27 -10.52 12.01
N LEU A 9 -8.96 -9.22 12.10
CA LEU A 9 -9.81 -8.25 12.77
C LEU A 9 -11.19 -8.16 12.13
N LEU A 10 -11.24 -8.13 10.81
CA LEU A 10 -12.51 -8.05 10.09
C LEU A 10 -13.36 -9.31 10.28
N VAL A 11 -12.73 -10.46 10.33
CA VAL A 11 -13.44 -11.72 10.65
C VAL A 11 -13.98 -11.69 12.09
N LEU A 12 -13.17 -11.21 13.03
CA LEU A 12 -13.60 -11.08 14.44
C LEU A 12 -14.79 -10.12 14.60
N PHE A 13 -14.87 -9.08 13.76
CA PHE A 13 -15.99 -8.13 13.76
C PHE A 13 -17.12 -8.56 12.83
N HIS A 14 -17.16 -9.82 12.41
CA HIS A 14 -18.22 -10.39 11.57
C HIS A 14 -18.38 -9.72 10.19
N HIS A 15 -17.23 -9.38 9.58
CA HIS A 15 -17.22 -8.80 8.23
C HIS A 15 -16.34 -9.63 7.28
N PRO A 16 -16.71 -10.90 6.99
CA PRO A 16 -15.86 -11.77 6.17
C PRO A 16 -15.69 -11.27 4.74
N TRP A 17 -16.69 -10.59 4.19
CA TRP A 17 -16.62 -10.05 2.83
C TRP A 17 -15.61 -8.91 2.72
N LEU A 18 -15.56 -8.06 3.74
CA LEU A 18 -14.54 -7.01 3.80
C LEU A 18 -13.14 -7.61 3.96
N ALA A 19 -13.01 -8.70 4.70
CA ALA A 19 -11.72 -9.40 4.82
C ALA A 19 -11.26 -9.93 3.47
N LEU A 20 -12.16 -10.59 2.71
CA LEU A 20 -11.84 -11.08 1.37
C LEU A 20 -11.50 -9.94 0.41
N TRP A 21 -12.28 -8.88 0.43
CA TRP A 21 -12.02 -7.70 -0.39
C TRP A 21 -10.66 -7.09 -0.08
N SER A 22 -10.31 -6.97 1.19
CA SER A 22 -9.03 -6.43 1.64
C SER A 22 -7.86 -7.28 1.16
N LEU A 23 -7.92 -8.58 1.42
CA LEU A 23 -6.86 -9.51 1.00
C LEU A 23 -6.72 -9.54 -0.52
N GLY A 24 -7.84 -9.58 -1.25
CA GLY A 24 -7.81 -9.57 -2.71
C GLY A 24 -7.21 -8.29 -3.27
N THR A 25 -7.58 -7.14 -2.71
CA THR A 25 -7.04 -5.84 -3.13
C THR A 25 -5.54 -5.76 -2.87
N LEU A 26 -5.08 -6.19 -1.70
CA LEU A 26 -3.66 -6.20 -1.37
C LEU A 26 -2.88 -7.14 -2.28
N ALA A 27 -3.41 -8.34 -2.53
CA ALA A 27 -2.76 -9.32 -3.38
C ALA A 27 -2.63 -8.81 -4.82
N VAL A 28 -3.68 -8.22 -5.38
CA VAL A 28 -3.66 -7.67 -6.75
C VAL A 28 -2.71 -6.48 -6.83
N THR A 29 -2.74 -5.58 -5.85
CA THR A 29 -1.87 -4.42 -5.81
C THR A 29 -0.40 -4.84 -5.76
N ASP A 30 -0.07 -5.80 -4.92
CA ASP A 30 1.29 -6.33 -4.82
C ASP A 30 1.72 -7.01 -6.12
N ALA A 31 0.83 -7.78 -6.72
CA ALA A 31 1.12 -8.46 -8.00
C ALA A 31 1.41 -7.45 -9.12
N VAL A 32 0.61 -6.39 -9.22
CA VAL A 32 0.83 -5.32 -10.20
C VAL A 32 2.15 -4.60 -9.91
N GLY A 33 2.45 -4.35 -8.65
CA GLY A 33 3.72 -3.73 -8.24
C GLY A 33 4.92 -4.57 -8.66
N ILE A 34 4.87 -5.87 -8.43
CA ILE A 34 5.93 -6.80 -8.83
C ILE A 34 6.07 -6.84 -10.36
N PHE A 35 4.95 -6.88 -11.08
CA PHE A 35 4.94 -6.85 -12.54
C PHE A 35 5.63 -5.59 -13.07
N LEU A 36 5.28 -4.42 -12.54
CA LEU A 36 5.89 -3.16 -12.94
C LEU A 36 7.38 -3.12 -12.59
N LYS A 37 7.75 -3.66 -11.44
CA LYS A 37 9.14 -3.74 -11.01
C LYS A 37 10.00 -4.46 -12.03
N HIS A 38 9.54 -5.60 -12.50
CA HIS A 38 10.26 -6.39 -13.50
C HIS A 38 10.12 -5.85 -14.92
N SER A 39 9.13 -5.01 -15.19
CA SER A 39 8.96 -4.37 -16.50
C SER A 39 9.80 -3.10 -16.64
N VAL A 40 9.84 -2.27 -15.61
CA VAL A 40 10.59 -1.00 -15.61
C VAL A 40 12.08 -1.23 -15.37
N LYS A 41 12.42 -2.17 -14.47
CA LYS A 41 13.80 -2.57 -14.15
C LYS A 41 14.68 -1.39 -13.74
N ARG A 42 14.14 -0.48 -12.93
CA ARG A 42 14.91 0.66 -12.43
C ARG A 42 15.86 0.23 -11.33
N LYS A 43 17.14 0.53 -11.51
CA LYS A 43 18.14 0.21 -10.49
C LYS A 43 18.02 1.15 -9.31
N ARG A 44 18.30 0.62 -8.11
CA ARG A 44 18.30 1.41 -6.89
C ARG A 44 19.43 2.45 -6.90
N PRO A 45 19.31 3.54 -6.09
CA PRO A 45 20.41 4.49 -5.93
C PRO A 45 21.73 3.79 -5.55
N LEU A 46 22.84 4.37 -5.95
CA LEU A 46 24.19 3.78 -5.79
C LEU A 46 24.48 3.29 -4.37
N SER A 47 24.03 4.04 -3.37
CA SER A 47 24.28 3.72 -1.97
C SER A 47 23.66 2.41 -1.51
N MET A 48 22.68 1.88 -2.25
CA MET A 48 21.97 0.64 -1.90
C MET A 48 22.27 -0.52 -2.84
N ARG A 49 23.01 -0.29 -3.93
CA ARG A 49 23.25 -1.33 -4.94
C ARG A 49 24.06 -2.50 -4.42
N THR A 50 24.90 -2.28 -3.42
CA THR A 50 25.76 -3.32 -2.82
C THR A 50 25.00 -4.21 -1.84
N TYR A 51 23.87 -3.76 -1.34
CA TYR A 51 23.14 -4.44 -0.27
C TYR A 51 21.83 -5.05 -0.73
N ARG A 52 21.26 -4.57 -1.82
CA ARG A 52 19.97 -5.02 -2.29
C ARG A 52 19.96 -5.27 -3.78
N ASP A 53 19.77 -6.51 -4.12
CA ASP A 53 19.42 -6.90 -5.48
C ASP A 53 17.95 -6.53 -5.71
N GLY A 54 17.60 -6.26 -6.94
CA GLY A 54 16.24 -5.92 -7.31
C GLY A 54 16.09 -4.48 -7.71
N TYR A 55 14.89 -4.16 -8.14
CA TYR A 55 14.60 -2.88 -8.77
C TYR A 55 13.92 -1.93 -7.79
N SER A 56 14.03 -0.62 -8.05
CA SER A 56 13.53 0.39 -7.13
C SER A 56 12.10 0.82 -7.41
N PHE A 57 11.64 0.72 -8.65
CA PHE A 57 10.31 1.20 -9.02
C PHE A 57 9.30 0.06 -9.17
N PRO A 58 8.09 0.19 -8.63
CA PRO A 58 7.71 1.18 -7.62
C PRO A 58 8.20 0.78 -6.22
N SER A 59 8.17 1.71 -5.27
CA SER A 59 8.55 1.41 -3.88
C SER A 59 7.54 0.46 -3.24
N GLY A 60 7.99 -0.74 -2.87
CA GLY A 60 7.13 -1.74 -2.24
C GLY A 60 6.59 -1.31 -0.88
N HIS A 61 7.42 -0.68 -0.06
CA HIS A 61 7.01 -0.22 1.27
C HIS A 61 6.00 0.93 1.18
N VAL A 62 6.21 1.87 0.25
CA VAL A 62 5.27 2.99 0.05
C VAL A 62 3.97 2.47 -0.56
N LEU A 63 4.04 1.53 -1.49
CA LEU A 63 2.87 0.90 -2.09
C LEU A 63 2.00 0.24 -1.02
N SER A 64 2.61 -0.60 -0.18
CA SER A 64 1.89 -1.29 0.90
C SER A 64 1.33 -0.31 1.92
N ALA A 65 2.12 0.69 2.33
CA ALA A 65 1.68 1.69 3.29
C ALA A 65 0.49 2.51 2.75
N THR A 66 0.54 2.88 1.48
CA THR A 66 -0.53 3.67 0.85
C THR A 66 -1.82 2.88 0.74
N ILE A 67 -1.75 1.67 0.19
CA ILE A 67 -2.96 0.86 0.02
C ILE A 67 -3.57 0.46 1.37
N MET A 68 -2.73 0.11 2.34
CA MET A 68 -3.21 -0.24 3.67
C MET A 68 -3.87 0.96 4.36
N SER A 69 -3.29 2.15 4.24
CA SER A 69 -3.88 3.37 4.80
C SER A 69 -5.23 3.68 4.19
N LEU A 70 -5.35 3.56 2.86
CA LEU A 70 -6.62 3.80 2.16
C LEU A 70 -7.68 2.80 2.62
N MET A 71 -7.31 1.53 2.77
CA MET A 71 -8.25 0.50 3.20
C MET A 71 -8.69 0.69 4.65
N LEU A 72 -7.78 1.06 5.54
CA LEU A 72 -8.13 1.36 6.92
C LEU A 72 -9.08 2.56 7.01
N TRP A 73 -8.83 3.58 6.21
CA TRP A 73 -9.74 4.73 6.13
C TRP A 73 -11.13 4.32 5.62
N GLN A 74 -11.18 3.49 4.57
CA GLN A 74 -12.44 3.01 4.01
C GLN A 74 -13.27 2.23 5.03
N ILE A 75 -12.62 1.41 5.84
CA ILE A 75 -13.31 0.51 6.78
C ILE A 75 -13.65 1.22 8.08
N PHE A 76 -12.71 1.98 8.65
CA PHE A 76 -12.83 2.54 9.98
C PHE A 76 -12.99 4.05 10.03
N GLY A 77 -12.90 4.76 8.89
CA GLY A 77 -12.92 6.21 8.87
C GLY A 77 -14.21 6.82 9.42
N HIS A 78 -15.34 6.20 9.15
CA HIS A 78 -16.64 6.67 9.63
C HIS A 78 -16.83 6.47 11.15
N ILE A 79 -16.03 5.58 11.75
CA ILE A 79 -16.07 5.33 13.20
C ILE A 79 -15.08 6.23 13.93
N MET A 80 -13.85 6.30 13.42
CA MET A 80 -12.75 6.98 14.10
C MET A 80 -12.54 8.43 13.66
N GLY A 81 -13.03 8.80 12.49
CA GLY A 81 -13.02 10.16 12.00
C GLY A 81 -11.64 10.74 11.75
N ILE A 82 -11.51 12.05 12.00
CA ILE A 82 -10.31 12.84 11.68
C ILE A 82 -9.04 12.33 12.38
N TRP A 83 -9.17 11.74 13.55
CA TRP A 83 -8.01 11.23 14.29
C TRP A 83 -7.34 10.08 13.56
N LEU A 84 -8.13 9.20 12.94
CA LEU A 84 -7.58 8.13 12.10
C LEU A 84 -6.87 8.71 10.89
N LEU A 85 -7.47 9.71 10.24
CA LEU A 85 -6.87 10.35 9.07
C LEU A 85 -5.51 10.95 9.41
N ILE A 86 -5.41 11.69 10.51
CA ILE A 86 -4.16 12.29 10.96
C ILE A 86 -3.12 11.22 11.24
N THR A 87 -3.50 10.16 11.96
CA THR A 87 -2.59 9.04 12.28
C THR A 87 -2.07 8.37 11.01
N LEU A 88 -2.94 8.10 10.05
CA LEU A 88 -2.56 7.44 8.80
C LEU A 88 -1.63 8.31 7.96
N ILE A 89 -1.90 9.61 7.87
CA ILE A 89 -1.05 10.54 7.14
C ILE A 89 0.35 10.60 7.77
N ILE A 90 0.42 10.68 9.09
CA ILE A 90 1.72 10.71 9.80
C ILE A 90 2.47 9.40 9.57
N ALA A 91 1.82 8.27 9.73
CA ALA A 91 2.44 6.96 9.53
C ALA A 91 2.95 6.79 8.10
N TRP A 92 2.15 7.17 7.11
CA TRP A 92 2.54 7.13 5.71
C TRP A 92 3.74 8.03 5.44
N GLY A 93 3.71 9.26 5.95
CA GLY A 93 4.82 10.20 5.79
C GLY A 93 6.12 9.68 6.39
N LEU A 94 6.05 9.02 7.55
CA LEU A 94 7.22 8.41 8.17
C LEU A 94 7.82 7.30 7.30
N VAL A 95 6.99 6.48 6.68
CA VAL A 95 7.46 5.43 5.75
C VAL A 95 8.16 6.08 4.55
N VAL A 96 7.57 7.10 3.95
CA VAL A 96 8.13 7.80 2.79
C VAL A 96 9.49 8.40 3.14
N VAL A 97 9.57 9.14 4.25
CA VAL A 97 10.81 9.79 4.68
C VAL A 97 11.88 8.74 4.98
N SER A 98 11.51 7.65 5.65
CA SER A 98 12.43 6.55 5.94
C SER A 98 13.03 5.95 4.67
N ARG A 99 12.18 5.69 3.65
CA ARG A 99 12.66 5.11 2.38
C ARG A 99 13.58 6.06 1.62
N LEU A 100 13.27 7.35 1.62
CA LEU A 100 14.11 8.36 0.96
C LEU A 100 15.41 8.60 1.71
N ASN A 101 15.37 8.65 3.05
CA ASN A 101 16.56 8.85 3.87
C ASN A 101 17.54 7.68 3.76
N MET A 102 17.05 6.47 3.62
CA MET A 102 17.88 5.29 3.40
C MET A 102 18.44 5.21 1.99
N ARG A 103 18.05 6.13 1.12
CA ARG A 103 18.42 6.15 -0.30
C ARG A 103 18.11 4.83 -1.01
N ALA A 104 17.07 4.15 -0.54
CA ALA A 104 16.62 2.90 -1.14
C ALA A 104 15.82 3.14 -2.41
N HIS A 105 15.22 4.33 -2.54
CA HIS A 105 14.33 4.68 -3.63
C HIS A 105 14.53 6.12 -4.07
N TYR A 106 14.16 6.38 -5.34
CA TYR A 106 14.05 7.73 -5.87
C TYR A 106 12.69 8.32 -5.50
N PRO A 107 12.56 9.67 -5.47
CA PRO A 107 11.24 10.28 -5.24
C PRO A 107 10.18 9.84 -6.23
N SER A 108 10.56 9.59 -7.49
CA SER A 108 9.61 9.09 -8.49
C SER A 108 9.14 7.66 -8.22
N ASP A 109 9.92 6.84 -7.50
CA ASP A 109 9.47 5.51 -7.04
C ASP A 109 8.33 5.64 -6.04
N VAL A 110 8.40 6.64 -5.16
CA VAL A 110 7.36 6.96 -4.18
C VAL A 110 6.10 7.46 -4.90
N LEU A 111 6.26 8.38 -5.85
CA LEU A 111 5.13 8.88 -6.64
C LEU A 111 4.45 7.77 -7.42
N GLY A 112 5.24 6.90 -8.04
CA GLY A 112 4.71 5.75 -8.78
C GLY A 112 3.93 4.79 -7.87
N ALA A 113 4.47 4.48 -6.70
CA ALA A 113 3.79 3.61 -5.73
C ALA A 113 2.48 4.23 -5.24
N THR A 114 2.48 5.52 -4.91
CA THR A 114 1.29 6.23 -4.44
C THR A 114 0.22 6.25 -5.52
N THR A 115 0.59 6.58 -6.76
CA THR A 115 -0.35 6.61 -7.89
C THR A 115 -0.94 5.23 -8.16
N LEU A 116 -0.10 4.20 -8.16
CA LEU A 116 -0.55 2.81 -8.37
C LEU A 116 -1.53 2.38 -7.27
N ALA A 117 -1.22 2.68 -6.01
CA ALA A 117 -2.10 2.34 -4.90
C ALA A 117 -3.46 3.04 -5.02
N LEU A 118 -3.46 4.33 -5.36
CA LEU A 118 -4.70 5.09 -5.56
C LEU A 118 -5.53 4.50 -6.71
N PHE A 119 -4.88 4.14 -7.81
CA PHE A 119 -5.56 3.53 -8.95
C PHE A 119 -6.19 2.19 -8.58
N CYS A 120 -5.42 1.30 -7.96
CA CYS A 120 -5.92 0.00 -7.52
C CYS A 120 -7.04 0.13 -6.50
N PHE A 121 -6.91 1.06 -5.56
CA PHE A 121 -7.92 1.30 -4.54
C PHE A 121 -9.23 1.83 -5.15
N THR A 122 -9.15 2.72 -6.12
CA THR A 122 -10.34 3.26 -6.80
C THR A 122 -11.12 2.13 -7.48
N ILE A 123 -10.42 1.23 -8.19
CA ILE A 123 -11.05 0.08 -8.81
C ILE A 123 -11.66 -0.84 -7.74
N ALA A 124 -10.93 -1.09 -6.65
CA ALA A 124 -11.42 -1.93 -5.57
C ALA A 124 -12.68 -1.36 -4.91
N GLN A 125 -12.75 -0.03 -4.74
CA GLN A 125 -13.95 0.62 -4.21
C GLN A 125 -15.16 0.42 -5.13
N GLN A 126 -14.98 0.54 -6.43
CA GLN A 126 -16.05 0.32 -7.39
C GLN A 126 -16.54 -1.12 -7.34
N LEU A 127 -15.63 -2.09 -7.24
CA LEU A 127 -15.99 -3.49 -7.11
C LEU A 127 -16.76 -3.76 -5.81
N LEU A 128 -16.35 -3.13 -4.71
CA LEU A 128 -17.05 -3.23 -3.43
C LEU A 128 -18.47 -2.68 -3.54
N GLY A 129 -18.63 -1.54 -4.20
CA GLY A 129 -19.93 -0.92 -4.43
C GLY A 129 -20.86 -1.76 -5.29
N LEU A 130 -20.30 -2.50 -6.26
CA LEU A 130 -21.10 -3.40 -7.10
C LEU A 130 -21.51 -4.67 -6.35
N ALA A 131 -20.66 -5.14 -5.41
CA ALA A 131 -20.92 -6.36 -4.64
C ALA A 131 -21.88 -6.10 -3.47
N PHE A 132 -21.90 -4.90 -2.94
CA PHE A 132 -22.67 -4.49 -1.77
C PHE A 132 -23.44 -3.22 -2.03
#